data_f2a7a733bfaec0071dd04ed5be1463e5
#
_entry.id   f2a7a733bfaec0071dd04ed5be1463e5
#
_cell.length_a   1.000
_cell.length_b   1.000
_cell.length_c   1.000
_cell.angle_alpha   90.00
_cell.angle_beta   90.00
_cell.angle_gamma   90.00
#
_symmetry.space_group_name_H-M   'P 1'
#
loop_
_entity.id
_entity.type
_entity.pdbx_description
1 polymer ?
#
loop_
_entity_poly.entity_id
_entity_poly.type
_entity_poly.pdbx_seq_one_letter_code
_entity_poly.pdbx_strand_id
1 'polypeptide(L)'
;MTADAGGRAQAAPSLSYPVRQRRVPESAWALLLLTPALLLLAALFVYPLALSLTSAFSSRDGRFSTENFQKIFELYTADIVFSGSVGLFTVLVTDILAIAIAGYLTLGRSTVAVALLRWLYRWPLFIPFVVAAQMMRGFLAKNGLMNNGFVAAGILDPTQTVGLLDWRGVIITFVWKQLPFVTLLVAGAMASLERSQIEAARNLGAGRLRVLVGIVLPQVRGALVVASVLTFVTLMSVLSVPMMINADEPTMITVDMAYRITSLSDYGAANALGVVSYLMTALFAWIYLRRGMRQEQEQR
;
A
#
# COMPACT_ATOMS: atom_id res chain seq x y z
N MET A 1 -92.52 -15.69 -8.17
CA MET A 1 -92.35 -17.13 -8.40
C MET A 1 -91.09 -17.31 -9.15
N THR A 2 -90.05 -17.72 -8.54
CA THR A 2 -89.14 -18.75 -9.02
C THR A 2 -87.90 -18.80 -8.07
N ALA A 3 -87.56 -19.99 -7.77
CA ALA A 3 -86.70 -20.43 -6.66
C ALA A 3 -85.23 -20.14 -6.81
N ASP A 4 -84.68 -19.83 -5.68
CA ASP A 4 -83.28 -19.85 -5.29
C ASP A 4 -82.74 -21.28 -5.25
N ALA A 5 -81.64 -21.56 -5.87
CA ALA A 5 -80.88 -22.80 -5.71
C ALA A 5 -79.40 -22.48 -5.46
N GLY A 6 -79.11 -22.12 -4.22
CA GLY A 6 -77.77 -21.94 -3.75
C GLY A 6 -77.01 -23.26 -3.59
N GLY A 7 -76.14 -23.58 -4.51
CA GLY A 7 -75.18 -24.68 -4.39
C GLY A 7 -73.95 -24.25 -3.59
N ARG A 8 -73.86 -24.66 -2.30
CA ARG A 8 -72.65 -24.57 -1.47
C ARG A 8 -71.62 -25.60 -1.97
N ALA A 9 -70.63 -25.11 -2.67
CA ALA A 9 -69.44 -25.92 -2.90
C ALA A 9 -68.66 -26.08 -1.60
N GLN A 10 -68.63 -27.28 -1.06
CA GLN A 10 -67.78 -27.67 0.07
C GLN A 10 -66.33 -27.64 -0.40
N ALA A 11 -65.55 -26.71 0.15
CA ALA A 11 -64.08 -26.67 -0.02
C ALA A 11 -63.46 -27.90 0.69
N ALA A 12 -62.73 -28.71 -0.09
CA ALA A 12 -62.02 -29.85 0.43
C ALA A 12 -60.89 -29.39 1.40
N PRO A 13 -60.65 -30.09 2.50
CA PRO A 13 -59.59 -29.73 3.44
C PRO A 13 -58.21 -29.91 2.78
N SER A 14 -57.46 -28.83 2.66
CA SER A 14 -56.04 -28.87 2.27
C SER A 14 -55.21 -29.54 3.34
N LEU A 15 -54.81 -30.78 3.11
CA LEU A 15 -53.82 -31.47 3.93
C LEU A 15 -52.45 -30.82 3.75
N SER A 16 -52.15 -29.83 4.58
CA SER A 16 -50.82 -29.30 4.71
C SER A 16 -49.95 -30.25 5.55
N TYR A 17 -49.19 -31.11 4.89
CA TYR A 17 -48.13 -31.87 5.55
C TYR A 17 -47.02 -30.89 5.95
N PRO A 18 -46.63 -30.83 7.27
CA PRO A 18 -45.49 -30.05 7.65
C PRO A 18 -44.22 -30.75 7.11
N VAL A 19 -43.70 -30.27 6.04
CA VAL A 19 -42.36 -30.64 5.59
C VAL A 19 -41.39 -30.09 6.63
N ARG A 20 -40.99 -30.93 7.55
CA ARG A 20 -39.96 -30.67 8.55
C ARG A 20 -38.63 -30.60 7.83
N GLN A 21 -38.35 -29.44 7.17
CA GLN A 21 -37.04 -29.12 6.69
C GLN A 21 -36.10 -29.08 7.89
N ARG A 22 -35.29 -30.10 8.07
CA ARG A 22 -34.08 -30.03 8.88
C ARG A 22 -33.21 -28.96 8.24
N ARG A 23 -33.43 -27.71 8.63
CA ARG A 23 -32.50 -26.62 8.30
C ARG A 23 -31.21 -26.90 9.06
N VAL A 24 -30.26 -27.54 8.45
CA VAL A 24 -28.87 -27.44 8.88
C VAL A 24 -28.59 -25.94 8.95
N PRO A 25 -28.16 -25.42 10.11
CA PRO A 25 -27.99 -23.96 10.25
C PRO A 25 -27.10 -23.49 9.10
N GLU A 26 -27.55 -22.47 8.37
CA GLU A 26 -26.85 -21.91 7.20
C GLU A 26 -25.37 -21.58 7.52
N SER A 27 -25.11 -21.26 8.80
CA SER A 27 -23.75 -21.08 9.35
C SER A 27 -22.86 -22.32 9.26
N ALA A 28 -23.42 -23.55 9.41
CA ALA A 28 -22.63 -24.79 9.35
C ALA A 28 -22.19 -25.11 7.91
N TRP A 29 -23.06 -24.89 6.93
CA TRP A 29 -22.70 -25.03 5.51
C TRP A 29 -21.72 -23.94 5.07
N ALA A 30 -21.89 -22.71 5.54
CA ALA A 30 -20.94 -21.62 5.26
C ALA A 30 -19.55 -21.92 5.84
N LEU A 31 -19.47 -22.44 7.08
CA LEU A 31 -18.21 -22.85 7.68
C LEU A 31 -17.57 -24.03 6.92
N LEU A 32 -18.34 -25.04 6.52
CA LEU A 32 -17.82 -26.18 5.76
C LEU A 32 -17.22 -25.75 4.42
N LEU A 33 -17.89 -24.82 3.71
CA LEU A 33 -17.41 -24.29 2.44
C LEU A 33 -16.18 -23.39 2.61
N LEU A 34 -16.06 -22.66 3.74
CA LEU A 34 -14.92 -21.80 4.04
C LEU A 34 -13.72 -22.57 4.61
N THR A 35 -13.94 -23.75 5.19
CA THR A 35 -12.91 -24.56 5.86
C THR A 35 -11.68 -24.81 4.98
N PRO A 36 -11.79 -25.24 3.70
CA PRO A 36 -10.60 -25.47 2.87
C PRO A 36 -9.77 -24.21 2.68
N ALA A 37 -10.43 -23.07 2.46
CA ALA A 37 -9.75 -21.76 2.30
C ALA A 37 -9.09 -21.32 3.61
N LEU A 38 -9.75 -21.48 4.75
CA LEU A 38 -9.19 -21.16 6.06
C LEU A 38 -8.01 -22.06 6.42
N LEU A 39 -8.08 -23.37 6.14
CA LEU A 39 -6.97 -24.29 6.35
C LEU A 39 -5.77 -23.94 5.47
N LEU A 40 -6.00 -23.59 4.23
CA LEU A 40 -4.94 -23.17 3.31
C LEU A 40 -4.30 -21.85 3.78
N LEU A 41 -5.10 -20.89 4.21
CA LEU A 41 -4.63 -19.64 4.83
C LEU A 41 -3.80 -19.93 6.09
N ALA A 42 -4.30 -20.78 6.98
CA ALA A 42 -3.58 -21.14 8.20
C ALA A 42 -2.24 -21.83 7.88
N ALA A 43 -2.22 -22.77 6.94
CA ALA A 43 -1.01 -23.49 6.57
C ALA A 43 0.03 -22.63 5.84
N LEU A 44 -0.39 -21.69 4.97
CA LEU A 44 0.52 -20.91 4.15
C LEU A 44 0.92 -19.58 4.75
N PHE A 45 0.13 -19.03 5.69
CA PHE A 45 0.40 -17.72 6.29
C PHE A 45 0.62 -17.81 7.79
N VAL A 46 -0.32 -18.42 8.54
CA VAL A 46 -0.21 -18.41 10.01
C VAL A 46 0.92 -19.30 10.48
N TYR A 47 1.07 -20.50 9.91
CA TYR A 47 2.12 -21.44 10.30
C TYR A 47 3.54 -20.90 10.04
N PRO A 48 3.91 -20.39 8.85
CA PRO A 48 5.23 -19.79 8.62
C PRO A 48 5.48 -18.55 9.49
N LEU A 49 4.45 -17.72 9.74
CA LEU A 49 4.55 -16.57 10.63
C LEU A 49 4.86 -17.01 12.06
N ALA A 50 4.17 -18.04 12.56
CA ALA A 50 4.43 -18.60 13.88
C ALA A 50 5.86 -19.16 14.00
N LEU A 51 6.35 -19.86 12.95
CA LEU A 51 7.72 -20.34 12.89
C LEU A 51 8.74 -19.21 12.88
N SER A 52 8.49 -18.13 12.14
CA SER A 52 9.33 -16.95 12.12
C SER A 52 9.38 -16.29 13.50
N LEU A 53 8.24 -16.13 14.16
CA LEU A 53 8.15 -15.58 15.51
C LEU A 53 8.90 -16.46 16.53
N THR A 54 8.67 -17.77 16.51
CA THR A 54 9.39 -18.69 17.41
C THR A 54 10.90 -18.66 17.18
N SER A 55 11.35 -18.60 15.93
CA SER A 55 12.76 -18.47 15.58
C SER A 55 13.37 -17.15 16.07
N ALA A 56 12.64 -16.02 15.96
CA ALA A 56 13.10 -14.73 16.45
C ALA A 56 13.36 -14.72 17.97
N PHE A 57 12.55 -15.47 18.74
CA PHE A 57 12.65 -15.59 20.19
C PHE A 57 13.38 -16.87 20.66
N SER A 58 14.07 -17.56 19.78
CA SER A 58 14.84 -18.77 20.13
C SER A 58 16.34 -18.51 20.13
N SER A 59 17.03 -18.93 21.19
CA SER A 59 18.49 -19.04 21.20
C SER A 59 18.95 -20.21 20.32
N ARG A 60 20.26 -20.30 20.04
CA ARG A 60 20.88 -21.44 19.31
C ARG A 60 20.59 -22.79 19.97
N ASP A 61 20.36 -22.81 21.27
CA ASP A 61 20.05 -24.01 22.04
C ASP A 61 18.55 -24.35 22.08
N GLY A 62 17.71 -23.64 21.30
CA GLY A 62 16.27 -23.88 21.22
C GLY A 62 15.48 -23.38 22.43
N ARG A 63 16.09 -22.65 23.35
CA ARG A 63 15.42 -22.03 24.52
C ARG A 63 14.89 -20.65 24.16
N PHE A 64 13.81 -20.24 24.84
CA PHE A 64 13.29 -18.88 24.70
C PHE A 64 14.36 -17.86 25.13
N SER A 65 14.66 -16.90 24.25
CA SER A 65 15.68 -15.87 24.48
C SER A 65 15.34 -14.61 23.68
N THR A 66 15.75 -13.45 24.19
CA THR A 66 15.71 -12.16 23.50
C THR A 66 17.06 -11.77 22.89
N GLU A 67 18.03 -12.68 22.88
CA GLU A 67 19.39 -12.46 22.39
C GLU A 67 19.42 -11.94 20.94
N ASN A 68 18.56 -12.49 20.08
CA ASN A 68 18.44 -12.02 18.69
C ASN A 68 18.01 -10.55 18.61
N PHE A 69 17.11 -10.10 19.50
CA PHE A 69 16.69 -8.70 19.57
C PHE A 69 17.79 -7.79 20.09
N GLN A 70 18.52 -8.20 21.13
CA GLN A 70 19.69 -7.44 21.62
C GLN A 70 20.71 -7.26 20.50
N LYS A 71 21.04 -8.36 19.80
CA LYS A 71 21.96 -8.36 18.66
C LYS A 71 21.54 -7.42 17.53
N ILE A 72 20.26 -7.43 17.15
CA ILE A 72 19.81 -6.54 16.05
C ILE A 72 19.77 -5.07 16.47
N PHE A 73 19.43 -4.77 17.73
CA PHE A 73 19.46 -3.38 18.23
C PHE A 73 20.87 -2.85 18.40
N GLU A 74 21.86 -3.71 18.72
CA GLU A 74 23.27 -3.30 18.76
C GLU A 74 23.83 -3.03 17.36
N LEU A 75 23.48 -3.84 16.37
CA LEU A 75 24.10 -3.83 15.04
C LEU A 75 23.33 -3.02 13.99
N TYR A 76 21.99 -2.98 14.06
CA TYR A 76 21.12 -2.48 12.99
C TYR A 76 20.20 -1.33 13.40
N THR A 77 20.46 -0.67 14.52
CA THR A 77 19.62 0.48 14.94
C THR A 77 19.61 1.59 13.89
N ALA A 78 20.76 1.88 13.27
CA ALA A 78 20.85 2.87 12.21
C ALA A 78 19.98 2.49 10.98
N ASP A 79 20.02 1.22 10.58
CA ASP A 79 19.28 0.68 9.43
C ASP A 79 17.76 0.64 9.69
N ILE A 80 17.37 0.33 10.92
CA ILE A 80 15.97 0.39 11.38
C ILE A 80 15.43 1.81 11.25
N VAL A 81 16.15 2.81 11.79
CA VAL A 81 15.76 4.22 11.73
C VAL A 81 15.77 4.72 10.29
N PHE A 82 16.79 4.34 9.53
CA PHE A 82 16.91 4.68 8.11
C PHE A 82 15.73 4.15 7.30
N SER A 83 15.38 2.85 7.45
CA SER A 83 14.23 2.23 6.76
C SER A 83 12.92 2.96 7.05
N GLY A 84 12.67 3.26 8.33
CA GLY A 84 11.50 4.04 8.74
C GLY A 84 11.47 5.42 8.12
N SER A 85 12.60 6.12 8.14
CA SER A 85 12.74 7.48 7.61
C SER A 85 12.55 7.53 6.10
N VAL A 86 13.22 6.63 5.36
CA VAL A 86 13.07 6.49 3.88
C VAL A 86 11.61 6.16 3.54
N GLY A 87 11.01 5.22 4.27
CA GLY A 87 9.61 4.83 4.05
C GLY A 87 8.66 6.01 4.25
N LEU A 88 8.76 6.72 5.39
CA LEU A 88 7.92 7.88 5.70
C LEU A 88 8.10 9.02 4.70
N PHE A 89 9.34 9.35 4.36
CA PHE A 89 9.62 10.42 3.41
C PHE A 89 9.11 10.08 2.01
N THR A 90 9.30 8.83 1.56
CA THR A 90 8.78 8.34 0.28
C THR A 90 7.26 8.43 0.22
N VAL A 91 6.55 7.99 1.27
CA VAL A 91 5.08 8.09 1.34
C VAL A 91 4.65 9.55 1.25
N LEU A 92 5.26 10.44 2.03
CA LEU A 92 4.92 11.87 2.03
C LEU A 92 5.08 12.50 0.64
N VAL A 93 6.22 12.27 -0.01
CA VAL A 93 6.49 12.83 -1.35
C VAL A 93 5.53 12.23 -2.39
N THR A 94 5.30 10.92 -2.33
CA THR A 94 4.36 10.23 -3.24
C THR A 94 2.94 10.75 -3.07
N ASP A 95 2.47 10.94 -1.84
CA ASP A 95 1.14 11.47 -1.54
C ASP A 95 0.95 12.89 -2.07
N ILE A 96 1.93 13.77 -1.85
CA ILE A 96 1.90 15.15 -2.37
C ILE A 96 1.80 15.15 -3.90
N LEU A 97 2.66 14.37 -4.57
CA LEU A 97 2.66 14.28 -6.03
C LEU A 97 1.37 13.63 -6.57
N ALA A 98 0.88 12.58 -5.91
CA ALA A 98 -0.36 11.91 -6.30
C ALA A 98 -1.58 12.83 -6.14
N ILE A 99 -1.67 13.61 -5.06
CA ILE A 99 -2.72 14.61 -4.85
C ILE A 99 -2.66 15.69 -5.95
N ALA A 100 -1.46 16.16 -6.27
CA ALA A 100 -1.27 17.17 -7.34
C ALA A 100 -1.72 16.62 -8.70
N ILE A 101 -1.30 15.40 -9.06
CA ILE A 101 -1.67 14.75 -10.32
C ILE A 101 -3.17 14.45 -10.34
N ALA A 102 -3.72 13.78 -9.32
CA ALA A 102 -5.14 13.44 -9.25
C ALA A 102 -6.02 14.69 -9.23
N GLY A 103 -5.61 15.73 -8.51
CA GLY A 103 -6.26 17.03 -8.49
C GLY A 103 -6.27 17.69 -9.87
N TYR A 104 -5.17 17.63 -10.61
CA TYR A 104 -5.13 18.15 -11.98
C TYR A 104 -5.99 17.32 -12.94
N LEU A 105 -6.00 15.99 -12.80
CA LEU A 105 -6.86 15.10 -13.59
C LEU A 105 -8.35 15.39 -13.38
N THR A 106 -8.73 15.79 -12.16
CA THR A 106 -10.15 16.06 -11.79
C THR A 106 -10.56 17.49 -12.09
N LEU A 107 -9.69 18.48 -11.85
CA LEU A 107 -10.01 19.91 -11.92
C LEU A 107 -9.39 20.63 -13.13
N GLY A 108 -8.58 19.94 -13.94
CA GLY A 108 -7.88 20.49 -15.10
C GLY A 108 -8.84 20.89 -16.22
N ARG A 109 -8.51 21.96 -16.96
CA ARG A 109 -9.32 22.46 -18.11
C ARG A 109 -8.81 21.91 -19.45
N SER A 110 -7.51 21.61 -19.56
CA SER A 110 -6.93 21.15 -20.82
C SER A 110 -7.12 19.65 -20.98
N THR A 111 -7.94 19.24 -21.92
CA THR A 111 -8.20 17.83 -22.26
C THR A 111 -6.93 17.12 -22.72
N VAL A 112 -6.07 17.79 -23.48
CA VAL A 112 -4.81 17.26 -23.99
C VAL A 112 -3.83 17.02 -22.83
N ALA A 113 -3.66 18.02 -21.92
CA ALA A 113 -2.76 17.89 -20.79
C ALA A 113 -3.24 16.79 -19.80
N VAL A 114 -4.56 16.68 -19.59
CA VAL A 114 -5.14 15.60 -18.76
C VAL A 114 -4.92 14.24 -19.42
N ALA A 115 -5.12 14.11 -20.73
CA ALA A 115 -4.90 12.85 -21.46
C ALA A 115 -3.42 12.45 -21.42
N LEU A 116 -2.51 13.38 -21.69
CA LEU A 116 -1.05 13.15 -21.64
C LEU A 116 -0.60 12.74 -20.23
N LEU A 117 -1.03 13.48 -19.21
CA LEU A 117 -0.68 13.18 -17.82
C LEU A 117 -1.23 11.81 -17.39
N ARG A 118 -2.47 11.47 -17.78
CA ARG A 118 -3.11 10.19 -17.52
C ARG A 118 -2.35 9.02 -18.16
N TRP A 119 -1.78 9.23 -19.33
CA TRP A 119 -0.96 8.25 -20.01
C TRP A 119 0.41 8.12 -19.32
N LEU A 120 1.08 9.24 -19.04
CA LEU A 120 2.46 9.28 -18.57
C LEU A 120 2.64 8.68 -17.16
N TYR A 121 1.79 9.03 -16.18
CA TYR A 121 2.00 8.57 -14.81
C TYR A 121 1.75 7.06 -14.62
N ARG A 122 1.05 6.38 -15.54
CA ARG A 122 0.69 4.96 -15.40
C ARG A 122 1.81 3.99 -15.75
N TRP A 123 2.76 4.41 -16.54
CA TRP A 123 3.79 3.52 -17.08
C TRP A 123 4.58 2.75 -16.02
N PRO A 124 5.06 3.37 -14.92
CA PRO A 124 5.84 2.64 -13.93
C PRO A 124 5.08 1.51 -13.25
N LEU A 125 3.75 1.50 -13.31
CA LEU A 125 2.93 0.45 -12.69
C LEU A 125 3.23 -0.94 -13.27
N PHE A 126 3.47 -1.00 -14.58
CA PHE A 126 3.68 -2.27 -15.30
C PHE A 126 5.13 -2.76 -15.24
N ILE A 127 6.05 -2.00 -14.67
CA ILE A 127 7.47 -2.35 -14.58
C ILE A 127 7.70 -3.10 -13.25
N PRO A 128 8.22 -4.34 -13.23
CA PRO A 128 8.60 -5.03 -11.98
C PRO A 128 9.64 -4.23 -11.19
N PHE A 129 9.63 -4.32 -9.85
CA PHE A 129 10.56 -3.57 -8.99
C PHE A 129 12.03 -3.83 -9.31
N VAL A 130 12.40 -5.08 -9.61
CA VAL A 130 13.78 -5.44 -9.98
C VAL A 130 14.22 -4.72 -11.26
N VAL A 131 13.35 -4.69 -12.27
CA VAL A 131 13.62 -3.98 -13.54
C VAL A 131 13.69 -2.47 -13.29
N ALA A 132 12.77 -1.93 -12.51
CA ALA A 132 12.75 -0.53 -12.12
C ALA A 132 14.06 -0.12 -11.40
N ALA A 133 14.54 -0.94 -10.46
CA ALA A 133 15.80 -0.72 -9.76
C ALA A 133 17.00 -0.71 -10.72
N GLN A 134 17.06 -1.69 -11.64
CA GLN A 134 18.15 -1.75 -12.64
C GLN A 134 18.12 -0.56 -13.61
N MET A 135 16.94 -0.16 -14.07
CA MET A 135 16.78 1.03 -14.93
C MET A 135 17.24 2.29 -14.19
N MET A 136 16.81 2.47 -12.94
CA MET A 136 17.19 3.63 -12.15
C MET A 136 18.66 3.64 -11.77
N ARG A 137 19.27 2.46 -11.53
CA ARG A 137 20.72 2.35 -11.35
C ARG A 137 21.49 2.89 -12.56
N GLY A 138 21.10 2.50 -13.76
CA GLY A 138 21.72 3.02 -15.01
C GLY A 138 21.43 4.51 -15.25
N PHE A 139 20.25 4.99 -14.83
CA PHE A 139 19.85 6.38 -15.00
C PHE A 139 20.53 7.33 -14.00
N LEU A 140 20.60 6.95 -12.70
CA LEU A 140 21.05 7.79 -11.59
C LEU A 140 22.56 7.68 -11.30
N ALA A 141 23.28 6.78 -11.96
CA ALA A 141 24.74 6.66 -11.81
C ALA A 141 25.46 7.96 -12.15
N LYS A 142 26.68 8.16 -11.60
CA LYS A 142 27.51 9.33 -11.90
C LYS A 142 27.70 9.56 -13.40
N ASN A 143 27.95 8.49 -14.14
CA ASN A 143 28.07 8.51 -15.61
C ASN A 143 26.81 7.96 -16.28
N GLY A 144 25.66 8.07 -15.59
CA GLY A 144 24.38 7.57 -16.04
C GLY A 144 23.69 8.49 -17.05
N LEU A 145 22.54 8.00 -17.54
CA LEU A 145 21.81 8.68 -18.60
C LEU A 145 21.34 10.09 -18.19
N MET A 146 20.98 10.29 -16.92
CA MET A 146 20.57 11.59 -16.39
C MET A 146 21.69 12.64 -16.51
N ASN A 147 22.85 12.34 -15.96
CA ASN A 147 23.99 13.27 -16.00
C ASN A 147 24.51 13.51 -17.42
N ASN A 148 24.62 12.47 -18.25
CA ASN A 148 24.98 12.60 -19.63
C ASN A 148 23.99 13.46 -20.43
N GLY A 149 22.70 13.34 -20.13
CA GLY A 149 21.67 14.21 -20.70
C GLY A 149 21.85 15.69 -20.33
N PHE A 150 22.12 15.97 -19.03
CA PHE A 150 22.38 17.34 -18.56
C PHE A 150 23.68 17.95 -19.16
N VAL A 151 24.74 17.14 -19.30
CA VAL A 151 25.98 17.56 -19.95
C VAL A 151 25.74 17.85 -21.43
N ALA A 152 25.02 16.97 -22.13
CA ALA A 152 24.69 17.16 -23.56
C ALA A 152 23.79 18.39 -23.78
N ALA A 153 22.94 18.73 -22.83
CA ALA A 153 22.10 19.93 -22.85
C ALA A 153 22.84 21.21 -22.42
N GLY A 154 24.14 21.12 -22.04
CA GLY A 154 24.93 22.27 -21.57
C GLY A 154 24.53 22.80 -20.18
N ILE A 155 23.77 22.01 -19.39
CA ILE A 155 23.28 22.38 -18.05
C ILE A 155 24.36 22.09 -17.00
N LEU A 156 25.15 21.03 -17.18
CA LEU A 156 26.17 20.60 -16.23
C LEU A 156 27.54 20.46 -16.98
N ASP A 157 28.62 20.80 -16.28
CA ASP A 157 29.97 20.45 -16.71
C ASP A 157 30.23 18.95 -16.46
N PRO A 158 30.94 18.24 -17.36
CA PRO A 158 31.31 16.84 -17.19
C PRO A 158 32.04 16.53 -15.87
N THR A 159 32.75 17.52 -15.32
CA THR A 159 33.46 17.38 -14.02
C THR A 159 32.55 17.50 -12.80
N GLN A 160 31.36 18.07 -12.95
CA GLN A 160 30.41 18.35 -11.88
C GLN A 160 29.30 17.27 -11.72
N THR A 161 29.39 16.19 -12.47
CA THR A 161 28.42 15.11 -12.41
C THR A 161 28.45 14.41 -11.04
N VAL A 162 27.27 14.21 -10.42
CA VAL A 162 27.10 13.54 -9.13
C VAL A 162 26.22 12.32 -9.31
N GLY A 163 26.66 11.17 -8.76
CA GLY A 163 25.82 9.98 -8.69
C GLY A 163 24.77 10.10 -7.60
N LEU A 164 23.60 9.53 -7.84
CA LEU A 164 22.51 9.42 -6.86
C LEU A 164 22.26 7.95 -6.49
N LEU A 165 23.32 7.12 -6.47
CA LEU A 165 23.23 5.72 -6.03
C LEU A 165 23.44 5.62 -4.52
N ASP A 166 22.59 6.32 -3.79
CA ASP A 166 22.52 6.39 -2.34
C ASP A 166 21.04 6.43 -1.89
N TRP A 167 20.76 6.83 -0.64
CA TRP A 167 19.41 6.96 -0.09
C TRP A 167 18.50 7.86 -0.97
N ARG A 168 19.02 8.86 -1.66
CA ARG A 168 18.25 9.74 -2.57
C ARG A 168 17.73 8.95 -3.75
N GLY A 169 18.57 8.13 -4.35
CA GLY A 169 18.20 7.24 -5.45
C GLY A 169 17.14 6.20 -5.04
N VAL A 170 17.23 5.68 -3.83
CA VAL A 170 16.20 4.77 -3.28
C VAL A 170 14.84 5.48 -3.21
N ILE A 171 14.80 6.69 -2.63
CA ILE A 171 13.57 7.48 -2.53
C ILE A 171 13.02 7.82 -3.91
N ILE A 172 13.85 8.32 -4.82
CA ILE A 172 13.45 8.67 -6.20
C ILE A 172 12.82 7.45 -6.89
N THR A 173 13.46 6.29 -6.78
CA THR A 173 12.98 5.06 -7.40
C THR A 173 11.65 4.61 -6.81
N PHE A 174 11.52 4.63 -5.49
CA PHE A 174 10.28 4.27 -4.80
C PHE A 174 9.14 5.23 -5.11
N VAL A 175 9.39 6.55 -5.08
CA VAL A 175 8.39 7.56 -5.46
C VAL A 175 7.93 7.34 -6.89
N TRP A 176 8.86 7.20 -7.84
CA TRP A 176 8.52 6.97 -9.24
C TRP A 176 7.70 5.69 -9.44
N LYS A 177 8.03 4.64 -8.72
CA LYS A 177 7.37 3.34 -8.83
C LYS A 177 5.99 3.30 -8.16
N GLN A 178 5.81 3.98 -7.01
CA GLN A 178 4.56 3.98 -6.24
C GLN A 178 3.58 5.06 -6.66
N LEU A 179 4.06 6.11 -7.32
CA LEU A 179 3.24 7.23 -7.78
C LEU A 179 1.99 6.81 -8.59
N PRO A 180 2.08 5.85 -9.55
CA PRO A 180 0.90 5.39 -10.28
C PRO A 180 -0.17 4.77 -9.39
N PHE A 181 0.25 3.93 -8.44
CA PHE A 181 -0.65 3.22 -7.55
C PHE A 181 -1.44 4.18 -6.66
N VAL A 182 -0.73 5.10 -5.98
CA VAL A 182 -1.36 6.11 -5.12
C VAL A 182 -2.25 7.04 -5.93
N THR A 183 -1.76 7.50 -7.09
CA THR A 183 -2.54 8.38 -7.97
C THR A 183 -3.83 7.73 -8.46
N LEU A 184 -3.80 6.44 -8.83
CA LEU A 184 -4.99 5.71 -9.27
C LEU A 184 -6.05 5.60 -8.17
N LEU A 185 -5.63 5.27 -6.94
CA LEU A 185 -6.54 5.18 -5.79
C LEU A 185 -7.17 6.54 -5.47
N VAL A 186 -6.35 7.58 -5.37
CA VAL A 186 -6.81 8.94 -5.04
C VAL A 186 -7.67 9.51 -6.18
N ALA A 187 -7.26 9.36 -7.45
CA ALA A 187 -8.04 9.82 -8.58
C ALA A 187 -9.36 9.07 -8.73
N GLY A 188 -9.38 7.77 -8.42
CA GLY A 188 -10.60 6.96 -8.37
C GLY A 188 -11.58 7.49 -7.32
N ALA A 189 -11.10 7.79 -6.11
CA ALA A 189 -11.91 8.40 -5.06
C ALA A 189 -12.39 9.81 -5.44
N MET A 190 -11.53 10.62 -6.07
CA MET A 190 -11.94 11.95 -6.56
C MET A 190 -13.00 11.88 -7.67
N ALA A 191 -12.96 10.84 -8.50
CA ALA A 191 -13.93 10.67 -9.58
C ALA A 191 -15.34 10.30 -9.08
N SER A 192 -15.48 9.75 -7.88
CA SER A 192 -16.76 9.41 -7.24
C SER A 192 -17.43 10.59 -6.53
N LEU A 193 -16.76 11.75 -6.43
CA LEU A 193 -17.31 12.93 -5.77
C LEU A 193 -18.43 13.59 -6.60
N GLU A 194 -19.41 14.16 -5.93
CA GLU A 194 -20.47 14.94 -6.57
C GLU A 194 -19.92 16.23 -7.20
N ARG A 195 -20.07 16.35 -8.50
CA ARG A 195 -19.63 17.53 -9.26
C ARG A 195 -20.33 18.83 -8.82
N SER A 196 -21.58 18.73 -8.35
CA SER A 196 -22.36 19.85 -7.84
C SER A 196 -21.64 20.68 -6.80
N GLN A 197 -20.95 20.05 -5.85
CA GLN A 197 -20.18 20.72 -4.79
C GLN A 197 -18.99 21.51 -5.37
N ILE A 198 -18.31 20.92 -6.34
CA ILE A 198 -17.16 21.55 -7.02
C ILE A 198 -17.65 22.76 -7.85
N GLU A 199 -18.77 22.61 -8.56
CA GLU A 199 -19.35 23.67 -9.38
C GLU A 199 -19.90 24.81 -8.53
N ALA A 200 -20.58 24.51 -7.42
CA ALA A 200 -21.07 25.52 -6.48
C ALA A 200 -19.91 26.37 -5.92
N ALA A 201 -18.82 25.73 -5.49
CA ALA A 201 -17.64 26.45 -4.99
C ALA A 201 -16.99 27.33 -6.08
N ARG A 202 -16.93 26.87 -7.31
CA ARG A 202 -16.41 27.63 -8.45
C ARG A 202 -17.29 28.82 -8.79
N ASN A 203 -18.61 28.67 -8.73
CA ASN A 203 -19.57 29.76 -8.95
C ASN A 203 -19.43 30.88 -7.89
N LEU A 204 -19.00 30.49 -6.66
CA LEU A 204 -18.65 31.41 -5.58
C LEU A 204 -17.23 32.01 -5.73
N GLY A 205 -16.53 31.76 -6.85
CA GLY A 205 -15.21 32.32 -7.13
C GLY A 205 -14.03 31.55 -6.52
N ALA A 206 -14.26 30.32 -5.99
CA ALA A 206 -13.15 29.53 -5.43
C ALA A 206 -12.17 29.07 -6.51
N GLY A 207 -10.90 29.40 -6.33
CA GLY A 207 -9.81 28.91 -7.19
C GLY A 207 -9.58 27.40 -7.05
N ARG A 208 -8.93 26.77 -8.04
CA ARG A 208 -8.73 25.31 -8.09
C ARG A 208 -8.04 24.74 -6.87
N LEU A 209 -7.00 25.41 -6.35
CA LEU A 209 -6.28 24.96 -5.16
C LEU A 209 -7.17 24.99 -3.91
N ARG A 210 -8.00 26.04 -3.78
CA ARG A 210 -8.97 26.15 -2.68
C ARG A 210 -10.02 25.04 -2.75
N VAL A 211 -10.52 24.72 -3.95
CA VAL A 211 -11.45 23.59 -4.17
C VAL A 211 -10.76 22.26 -3.85
N LEU A 212 -9.52 22.06 -4.32
CA LEU A 212 -8.76 20.83 -4.06
C LEU A 212 -8.55 20.60 -2.56
N VAL A 213 -8.02 21.61 -1.85
CA VAL A 213 -7.64 21.46 -0.44
C VAL A 213 -8.85 21.55 0.49
N GLY A 214 -9.82 22.42 0.21
CA GLY A 214 -10.97 22.68 1.09
C GLY A 214 -12.17 21.77 0.88
N ILE A 215 -12.32 21.17 -0.31
CA ILE A 215 -13.50 20.36 -0.66
C ILE A 215 -13.12 18.93 -1.03
N VAL A 216 -12.22 18.76 -2.00
CA VAL A 216 -11.91 17.45 -2.58
C VAL A 216 -11.06 16.60 -1.63
N LEU A 217 -9.94 17.13 -1.14
CA LEU A 217 -8.99 16.42 -0.30
C LEU A 217 -9.60 15.89 1.02
N PRO A 218 -10.42 16.66 1.76
CA PRO A 218 -11.08 16.15 2.95
C PRO A 218 -12.00 14.95 2.68
N GLN A 219 -12.64 14.90 1.53
CA GLN A 219 -13.57 13.83 1.17
C GLN A 219 -12.86 12.54 0.71
N VAL A 220 -11.66 12.66 0.12
CA VAL A 220 -10.88 11.49 -0.37
C VAL A 220 -9.80 11.05 0.60
N ARG A 221 -9.71 11.64 1.79
CA ARG A 221 -8.67 11.34 2.79
C ARG A 221 -8.62 9.86 3.19
N GLY A 222 -9.78 9.18 3.26
CA GLY A 222 -9.84 7.76 3.56
C GLY A 222 -9.08 6.92 2.52
N ALA A 223 -9.29 7.21 1.23
CA ALA A 223 -8.56 6.56 0.14
C ALA A 223 -7.06 6.88 0.18
N LEU A 224 -6.69 8.12 0.51
CA LEU A 224 -5.30 8.53 0.68
C LEU A 224 -4.63 7.76 1.82
N VAL A 225 -5.28 7.67 2.98
CA VAL A 225 -4.78 6.91 4.14
C VAL A 225 -4.53 5.45 3.79
N VAL A 226 -5.47 4.79 3.11
CA VAL A 226 -5.30 3.40 2.65
C VAL A 226 -4.14 3.29 1.66
N ALA A 227 -4.04 4.21 0.70
CA ALA A 227 -2.94 4.22 -0.26
C ALA A 227 -1.57 4.41 0.42
N SER A 228 -1.46 5.33 1.39
CA SER A 228 -0.24 5.58 2.16
C SER A 228 0.19 4.35 2.96
N VAL A 229 -0.76 3.67 3.64
CA VAL A 229 -0.48 2.45 4.41
C VAL A 229 0.02 1.34 3.49
N LEU A 230 -0.68 1.08 2.38
CA LEU A 230 -0.27 0.05 1.42
C LEU A 230 1.08 0.36 0.76
N THR A 231 1.36 1.63 0.50
CA THR A 231 2.66 2.08 0.00
C THR A 231 3.75 1.79 1.04
N PHE A 232 3.58 2.19 2.29
CA PHE A 232 4.57 1.92 3.35
C PHE A 232 4.84 0.43 3.54
N VAL A 233 3.78 -0.40 3.58
CA VAL A 233 3.90 -1.88 3.64
C VAL A 233 4.74 -2.41 2.47
N THR A 234 4.47 -1.93 1.26
CA THR A 234 5.21 -2.33 0.06
C THR A 234 6.68 -1.96 0.16
N LEU A 235 7.00 -0.74 0.61
CA LEU A 235 8.39 -0.27 0.76
C LEU A 235 9.18 -1.11 1.77
N MET A 236 8.53 -1.50 2.88
CA MET A 236 9.14 -2.36 3.91
C MET A 236 9.29 -3.82 3.47
N SER A 237 8.75 -4.20 2.31
CA SER A 237 8.82 -5.56 1.78
C SER A 237 9.75 -5.70 0.57
N VAL A 238 10.10 -4.59 -0.11
CA VAL A 238 10.91 -4.61 -1.33
C VAL A 238 12.39 -4.66 -1.02
N LEU A 239 13.06 -5.74 -1.46
CA LEU A 239 14.51 -5.93 -1.33
C LEU A 239 15.29 -5.35 -2.52
N SER A 240 14.76 -5.49 -3.73
CA SER A 240 15.52 -5.23 -4.97
C SER A 240 15.97 -3.77 -5.13
N VAL A 241 15.17 -2.81 -4.71
CA VAL A 241 15.50 -1.38 -4.87
C VAL A 241 16.66 -0.97 -3.97
N PRO A 242 16.61 -1.15 -2.63
CA PRO A 242 17.73 -0.77 -1.79
C PRO A 242 18.99 -1.58 -2.11
N MET A 243 18.87 -2.88 -2.37
CA MET A 243 20.01 -3.74 -2.68
C MET A 243 20.75 -3.33 -3.96
N MET A 244 20.05 -2.79 -4.97
CA MET A 244 20.66 -2.44 -6.26
C MET A 244 21.09 -0.98 -6.34
N ILE A 245 20.52 -0.08 -5.55
CA ILE A 245 20.73 1.37 -5.65
C ILE A 245 21.61 1.87 -4.51
N ASN A 246 21.36 1.46 -3.28
CA ASN A 246 22.11 1.90 -2.11
C ASN A 246 23.19 0.88 -1.76
N ALA A 247 24.43 1.18 -2.08
CA ALA A 247 25.59 0.34 -1.76
C ALA A 247 26.25 0.72 -0.42
N ASP A 248 25.88 1.88 0.15
CA ASP A 248 26.49 2.44 1.35
C ASP A 248 25.60 2.18 2.59
N GLU A 249 26.22 2.17 3.78
CA GLU A 249 25.50 2.16 5.06
C GLU A 249 25.09 3.60 5.47
N PRO A 250 23.92 3.76 6.10
CA PRO A 250 22.95 2.73 6.47
C PRO A 250 22.13 2.22 5.28
N THR A 251 21.70 0.95 5.36
CA THR A 251 20.85 0.30 4.35
C THR A 251 19.44 0.02 4.88
N MET A 252 18.54 -0.54 4.03
CA MET A 252 17.21 -0.92 4.48
C MET A 252 17.21 -2.32 5.14
N ILE A 253 16.37 -2.49 6.17
CA ILE A 253 16.21 -3.74 6.94
C ILE A 253 16.07 -4.98 6.04
N THR A 254 15.42 -4.86 4.88
CA THR A 254 15.26 -5.96 3.92
C THR A 254 16.58 -6.48 3.38
N VAL A 255 17.58 -5.61 3.22
CA VAL A 255 18.94 -5.98 2.78
C VAL A 255 19.66 -6.72 3.90
N ASP A 256 19.54 -6.24 5.14
CA ASP A 256 20.14 -6.88 6.32
C ASP A 256 19.55 -8.27 6.57
N MET A 257 18.22 -8.40 6.45
CA MET A 257 17.55 -9.70 6.54
C MET A 257 18.08 -10.68 5.48
N ALA A 258 18.20 -10.22 4.23
CA ALA A 258 18.74 -11.05 3.16
C ALA A 258 20.21 -11.45 3.42
N TYR A 259 21.03 -10.50 3.86
CA TYR A 259 22.42 -10.76 4.21
C TYR A 259 22.56 -11.77 5.36
N ARG A 260 21.76 -11.64 6.44
CA ARG A 260 21.74 -12.57 7.55
C ARG A 260 21.38 -13.99 7.13
N ILE A 261 20.42 -14.14 6.23
CA ILE A 261 19.98 -15.45 5.73
C ILE A 261 21.04 -16.04 4.79
N THR A 262 21.44 -15.28 3.76
CA THR A 262 22.23 -15.83 2.64
C THR A 262 23.72 -15.96 2.94
N SER A 263 24.28 -15.02 3.72
CA SER A 263 25.72 -14.95 3.98
C SER A 263 26.11 -15.53 5.35
N LEU A 264 25.24 -15.40 6.34
CA LEU A 264 25.56 -15.78 7.73
C LEU A 264 24.75 -16.98 8.24
N SER A 265 23.73 -17.44 7.49
CA SER A 265 22.79 -18.49 7.94
C SER A 265 22.18 -18.23 9.33
N ASP A 266 22.04 -16.93 9.69
CA ASP A 266 21.55 -16.45 10.98
C ASP A 266 20.05 -16.14 10.88
N TYR A 267 19.25 -17.18 10.86
CA TYR A 267 17.80 -17.08 10.75
C TYR A 267 17.15 -16.41 11.96
N GLY A 268 17.74 -16.56 13.17
CA GLY A 268 17.21 -15.94 14.38
C GLY A 268 17.23 -14.41 14.30
N ALA A 269 18.38 -13.82 13.96
CA ALA A 269 18.50 -12.37 13.79
C ALA A 269 17.71 -11.85 12.58
N ALA A 270 17.68 -12.60 11.46
CA ALA A 270 16.87 -12.23 10.30
C ALA A 270 15.37 -12.18 10.64
N ASN A 271 14.86 -13.17 11.39
CA ASN A 271 13.47 -13.19 11.82
C ASN A 271 13.17 -12.09 12.85
N ALA A 272 14.11 -11.77 13.75
CA ALA A 272 13.98 -10.65 14.68
C ALA A 272 13.88 -9.30 13.94
N LEU A 273 14.70 -9.06 12.90
CA LEU A 273 14.56 -7.90 12.00
C LEU A 273 13.17 -7.88 11.31
N GLY A 274 12.69 -9.06 10.88
CA GLY A 274 11.34 -9.20 10.31
C GLY A 274 10.24 -8.81 11.29
N VAL A 275 10.34 -9.20 12.55
CA VAL A 275 9.39 -8.79 13.61
C VAL A 275 9.43 -7.28 13.82
N VAL A 276 10.62 -6.66 13.87
CA VAL A 276 10.75 -5.20 13.98
C VAL A 276 10.14 -4.50 12.79
N SER A 277 10.42 -4.95 11.55
CA SER A 277 9.82 -4.40 10.33
C SER A 277 8.29 -4.51 10.35
N TYR A 278 7.76 -5.65 10.79
CA TYR A 278 6.31 -5.86 10.96
C TYR A 278 5.72 -4.88 11.99
N LEU A 279 6.36 -4.72 13.15
CA LEU A 279 5.90 -3.79 14.19
C LEU A 279 5.92 -2.33 13.71
N MET A 280 6.96 -1.92 12.97
CA MET A 280 7.03 -0.59 12.36
C MET A 280 5.86 -0.37 11.39
N THR A 281 5.59 -1.35 10.53
CA THR A 281 4.50 -1.31 9.56
C THR A 281 3.14 -1.29 10.26
N ALA A 282 2.95 -2.13 11.27
CA ALA A 282 1.72 -2.18 12.06
C ALA A 282 1.46 -0.87 12.83
N LEU A 283 2.50 -0.30 13.43
CA LEU A 283 2.43 0.99 14.11
C LEU A 283 2.06 2.13 13.15
N PHE A 284 2.71 2.17 11.99
CA PHE A 284 2.39 3.14 10.94
C PHE A 284 0.92 3.01 10.50
N ALA A 285 0.48 1.78 10.17
CA ALA A 285 -0.88 1.49 9.77
C ALA A 285 -1.89 1.88 10.86
N TRP A 286 -1.61 1.54 12.11
CA TRP A 286 -2.47 1.88 13.24
C TRP A 286 -2.63 3.40 13.43
N ILE A 287 -1.54 4.16 13.37
CA ILE A 287 -1.54 5.62 13.51
C ILE A 287 -2.36 6.25 12.38
N TYR A 288 -2.10 5.85 11.13
CA TYR A 288 -2.78 6.40 9.96
C TYR A 288 -4.27 6.06 9.92
N LEU A 289 -4.62 4.79 10.14
CA LEU A 289 -6.02 4.34 10.14
C LEU A 289 -6.81 4.97 11.29
N ARG A 290 -6.24 5.02 12.49
CA ARG A 290 -6.92 5.66 13.64
C ARG A 290 -7.21 7.14 13.42
N ARG A 291 -6.29 7.88 12.79
CA ARG A 291 -6.50 9.28 12.44
C ARG A 291 -7.52 9.45 11.32
N GLY A 292 -7.49 8.58 10.30
CA GLY A 292 -8.45 8.60 9.19
C GLY A 292 -9.88 8.35 9.63
N MET A 293 -10.12 7.32 10.44
CA MET A 293 -11.46 6.93 10.91
C MET A 293 -12.08 7.92 11.92
N ARG A 294 -11.31 8.51 12.83
CA ARG A 294 -11.83 9.50 13.79
C ARG A 294 -12.46 10.71 13.11
N GLN A 295 -11.87 11.15 12.03
CA GLN A 295 -12.35 12.31 11.28
C GLN A 295 -13.58 12.02 10.40
N GLU A 296 -13.84 10.75 10.04
CA GLU A 296 -15.07 10.35 9.35
C GLU A 296 -16.28 10.33 10.30
N GLN A 297 -16.07 10.03 11.58
CA GLN A 297 -17.12 10.04 12.60
C GLN A 297 -17.55 11.46 13.01
N GLU A 298 -16.63 12.44 12.93
CA GLU A 298 -16.92 13.85 13.23
C GLU A 298 -17.69 14.58 12.10
N GLN A 299 -17.79 13.97 10.93
CA GLN A 299 -18.48 14.53 9.74
C GLN A 299 -19.86 13.91 9.47
N ARG A 300 -20.28 12.89 10.26
CA ARG A 300 -21.63 12.33 10.28
C ARG A 300 -22.47 12.93 11.38
#